data_ce234be96ee5ed4271116e1794775712
#
_entry.id   ce234be96ee5ed4271116e1794775712
#
_cell.length_a   1.000
_cell.length_b   1.000
_cell.length_c   1.000
_cell.angle_alpha   90.00
_cell.angle_beta   90.00
_cell.angle_gamma   90.00
#
_symmetry.space_group_name_H-M   'P 1'
#
loop_
_entity.id
_entity.type
_entity.pdbx_description
1 polymer ?
#
loop_
_entity_poly.entity_id
_entity_poly.type
_entity_poly.pdbx_seq_one_letter_code
_entity_poly.pdbx_strand_id
1 'polypeptide(L)'
;MKKVFLAVLVVLFVAAQSVAACTIFAVGKNATVDGSTMTSHTCDSNSDDVRIWLIPSMEAGTERDVVVSGRKGADYSQFPAVKDYGTNGIVLDSYINEKATNQYVHAMYSFINDKGLAMGESTCVYDWSAEKSKPVREWMSKSEGIWDCYMLQDAALENAATAKEAVDFMGAKITEQGWNGWPECIVVADGTDVWVFEAYGGHMWCAFKLPDDAFFFCANRCRIDFWEENSDTYLSAPNMKEFALETGLWNGEGEFRPCQVFAAGNYSFNCIGREWRVLVTLESDYTADVIGKDELAYCETPDDTFPLYFTPYEKITVGTIARICSDNYEGTKYDGTKSAYAGMHGNVLSVPYEYRPTNVPQCTYFQISNVKAWLPEEARCLVWFGWGAPSTTYLTPVFASQTELAPHFGVGTRYEYDPNSGWWNEALVQTAATLNYADAIEVIKSVRDPLMEAQYEATFAIQNQAAKMIKNGQRDEAIKLLTTYANYQAEMWFDLYGDLSEELLARYVVGRVNMKSSPALHKDWWKEVVSAVSALDK
;
A
#
# COMPACT_ATOMS: atom_id res chain seq x y z
N MET A 1 14.73 60.67 13.11
CA MET A 1 14.63 59.35 13.71
C MET A 1 13.59 58.57 12.91
N LYS A 2 14.04 57.81 11.94
CA LYS A 2 13.17 56.99 11.08
C LYS A 2 12.95 55.62 11.79
N LYS A 3 11.70 55.32 12.11
CA LYS A 3 11.32 54.00 12.63
C LYS A 3 11.28 53.05 11.46
N VAL A 4 12.21 52.09 11.45
CA VAL A 4 12.20 50.92 10.58
C VAL A 4 11.18 49.93 11.16
N PHE A 5 10.05 49.76 10.48
CA PHE A 5 9.13 48.63 10.75
C PHE A 5 9.75 47.38 10.13
N LEU A 6 10.25 46.51 10.96
CA LEU A 6 10.64 45.15 10.57
C LEU A 6 9.36 44.33 10.49
N ALA A 7 8.84 44.12 9.29
CA ALA A 7 7.79 43.14 9.07
C ALA A 7 8.42 41.74 9.16
N VAL A 8 8.18 41.07 10.28
CA VAL A 8 8.49 39.63 10.41
C VAL A 8 7.44 38.89 9.59
N LEU A 9 7.84 38.49 8.41
CA LEU A 9 7.08 37.51 7.61
C LEU A 9 7.16 36.17 8.33
N VAL A 10 6.17 35.84 9.13
CA VAL A 10 5.97 34.47 9.63
C VAL A 10 5.52 33.65 8.45
N VAL A 11 6.48 33.07 7.74
CA VAL A 11 6.20 31.96 6.83
C VAL A 11 5.78 30.80 7.70
N LEU A 12 4.49 30.63 7.86
CA LEU A 12 3.91 29.36 8.30
C LEU A 12 4.30 28.32 7.26
N PHE A 13 5.44 27.67 7.46
CA PHE A 13 5.64 26.33 6.96
C PHE A 13 4.58 25.48 7.66
N VAL A 14 3.43 25.36 7.04
CA VAL A 14 2.62 24.16 7.21
C VAL A 14 3.54 23.06 6.67
N ALA A 15 4.27 22.41 7.57
CA ALA A 15 4.84 21.12 7.26
C ALA A 15 3.62 20.30 6.82
N ALA A 16 3.48 20.11 5.51
CA ALA A 16 2.65 19.05 4.99
C ALA A 16 3.26 17.80 5.63
N GLN A 17 2.65 17.32 6.70
CA GLN A 17 2.88 15.97 7.15
C GLN A 17 2.61 15.17 5.89
N SER A 18 3.60 14.47 5.39
CA SER A 18 3.43 13.52 4.32
C SER A 18 2.51 12.44 4.89
N VAL A 19 1.22 12.62 4.72
CA VAL A 19 0.24 11.58 4.97
C VAL A 19 0.70 10.42 4.12
N ALA A 20 0.93 9.27 4.72
CA ALA A 20 1.20 8.03 3.99
C ALA A 20 0.12 7.93 2.91
N ALA A 21 0.52 7.82 1.68
CA ALA A 21 -0.40 7.99 0.56
C ALA A 21 -0.34 6.76 -0.34
N CYS A 22 -0.92 5.68 0.14
CA CYS A 22 -0.87 4.33 -0.38
C CYS A 22 -1.79 4.10 -1.59
N THR A 23 -1.63 2.97 -2.27
CA THR A 23 -2.57 2.45 -3.26
C THR A 23 -2.79 0.98 -2.98
N ILE A 24 -4.04 0.54 -2.97
CA ILE A 24 -4.41 -0.85 -2.72
C ILE A 24 -5.33 -1.39 -3.81
N PHE A 25 -5.17 -2.67 -4.07
CA PHE A 25 -6.08 -3.45 -4.91
C PHE A 25 -6.53 -4.70 -4.16
N ALA A 26 -7.72 -5.18 -4.53
CA ALA A 26 -8.21 -6.47 -4.08
C ALA A 26 -8.89 -7.20 -5.24
N VAL A 27 -8.67 -8.50 -5.34
CA VAL A 27 -9.13 -9.29 -6.48
C VAL A 27 -9.82 -10.56 -5.99
N GLY A 28 -11.06 -10.74 -6.39
CA GLY A 28 -11.84 -11.94 -6.12
C GLY A 28 -11.31 -13.16 -6.89
N LYS A 29 -11.52 -14.35 -6.34
CA LYS A 29 -10.96 -15.61 -6.87
C LYS A 29 -11.35 -15.91 -8.31
N ASN A 30 -12.52 -15.48 -8.75
CA ASN A 30 -12.99 -15.68 -10.13
C ASN A 30 -12.45 -14.60 -11.09
N ALA A 31 -11.81 -13.54 -10.59
CA ALA A 31 -11.14 -12.53 -11.40
C ALA A 31 -9.64 -12.81 -11.64
N THR A 32 -9.06 -13.79 -10.95
CA THR A 32 -7.65 -14.19 -11.12
C THR A 32 -7.48 -15.36 -12.06
N VAL A 33 -6.27 -15.51 -12.66
CA VAL A 33 -5.97 -16.60 -13.61
C VAL A 33 -5.94 -17.97 -12.95
N ASP A 34 -5.56 -18.03 -11.67
CA ASP A 34 -5.34 -19.27 -10.91
C ASP A 34 -6.41 -19.54 -9.86
N GLY A 35 -7.44 -18.70 -9.74
CA GLY A 35 -8.51 -18.86 -8.75
C GLY A 35 -8.11 -18.47 -7.32
N SER A 36 -6.94 -17.85 -7.12
CA SER A 36 -6.54 -17.25 -5.84
C SER A 36 -7.29 -15.95 -5.57
N THR A 37 -7.31 -15.51 -4.31
CA THR A 37 -7.59 -14.11 -4.00
C THR A 37 -6.30 -13.34 -3.87
N MET A 38 -6.32 -12.03 -4.19
CA MET A 38 -5.16 -11.15 -4.05
C MET A 38 -5.52 -9.87 -3.31
N THR A 39 -4.58 -9.39 -2.50
CA THR A 39 -4.53 -8.01 -2.00
C THR A 39 -3.20 -7.40 -2.39
N SER A 40 -3.11 -6.07 -2.47
CA SER A 40 -1.83 -5.40 -2.66
C SER A 40 -1.77 -4.12 -1.84
N HIS A 41 -0.54 -3.63 -1.63
CA HIS A 41 -0.30 -2.38 -0.96
C HIS A 41 1.02 -1.78 -1.42
N THR A 42 1.01 -0.50 -1.81
CA THR A 42 2.20 0.35 -1.91
C THR A 42 2.24 1.25 -0.68
N CYS A 43 3.24 1.06 0.19
CA CYS A 43 3.42 1.87 1.39
C CYS A 43 4.20 3.14 1.04
N ASP A 44 3.49 4.22 0.70
CA ASP A 44 4.10 5.45 0.18
C ASP A 44 4.40 6.44 1.30
N SER A 45 5.49 6.22 2.03
CA SER A 45 5.87 7.02 3.18
C SER A 45 7.37 7.33 3.23
N ASN A 46 7.70 8.53 3.69
CA ASN A 46 9.10 8.96 3.91
C ASN A 46 9.62 8.68 5.33
N SER A 47 8.80 8.18 6.24
CA SER A 47 9.14 8.06 7.65
C SER A 47 8.97 6.67 8.24
N ASP A 48 8.33 5.76 7.53
CA ASP A 48 7.96 4.45 8.05
C ASP A 48 9.16 3.52 8.18
N ASP A 49 9.03 2.51 9.05
CA ASP A 49 10.01 1.46 9.22
C ASP A 49 10.17 0.68 7.91
N VAL A 50 11.41 0.38 7.57
CA VAL A 50 11.77 -0.28 6.31
C VAL A 50 11.91 -1.79 6.46
N ARG A 51 11.84 -2.31 7.68
CA ARG A 51 12.09 -3.70 8.02
C ARG A 51 10.81 -4.51 8.04
N ILE A 52 10.95 -5.81 7.80
CA ILE A 52 9.90 -6.80 8.07
C ILE A 52 10.50 -7.98 8.83
N TRP A 53 9.69 -8.63 9.66
CA TRP A 53 10.09 -9.83 10.42
C TRP A 53 8.87 -10.68 10.80
N LEU A 54 9.11 -11.89 11.29
CA LEU A 54 8.06 -12.76 11.77
C LEU A 54 7.73 -12.48 13.24
N ILE A 55 6.45 -12.32 13.54
CA ILE A 55 5.94 -12.42 14.90
C ILE A 55 5.46 -13.85 15.08
N PRO A 56 6.06 -14.63 15.98
CA PRO A 56 5.68 -16.02 16.17
C PRO A 56 4.29 -16.14 16.83
N SER A 57 3.63 -17.27 16.59
CA SER A 57 2.43 -17.64 17.34
C SER A 57 2.71 -17.73 18.83
N MET A 58 1.71 -17.41 19.66
CA MET A 58 1.82 -17.47 21.11
C MET A 58 0.68 -18.31 21.70
N GLU A 59 0.99 -19.03 22.78
CA GLU A 59 0.02 -19.84 23.50
C GLU A 59 -1.05 -18.97 24.19
N ALA A 60 -2.26 -19.52 24.36
CA ALA A 60 -3.29 -18.90 25.16
C ALA A 60 -2.81 -18.64 26.61
N GLY A 61 -3.22 -17.52 27.18
CA GLY A 61 -2.79 -17.09 28.49
C GLY A 61 -1.45 -16.36 28.52
N THR A 62 -0.81 -16.12 27.37
CA THR A 62 0.41 -15.31 27.28
C THR A 62 0.05 -13.83 27.35
N GLU A 63 0.82 -13.05 28.14
CA GLU A 63 0.70 -11.60 28.14
C GLU A 63 1.22 -11.02 26.82
N ARG A 64 0.42 -10.17 26.21
CA ARG A 64 0.68 -9.55 24.91
C ARG A 64 0.74 -8.03 25.06
N ASP A 65 1.83 -7.45 24.60
CA ASP A 65 1.93 -6.00 24.52
C ASP A 65 1.26 -5.47 23.25
N VAL A 66 0.54 -4.36 23.38
CA VAL A 66 0.06 -3.56 22.24
C VAL A 66 1.16 -2.60 21.85
N VAL A 67 1.80 -2.87 20.74
CA VAL A 67 2.97 -2.13 20.25
C VAL A 67 2.61 -1.31 19.03
N VAL A 68 3.00 -0.05 19.01
CA VAL A 68 2.95 0.78 17.79
C VAL A 68 4.34 1.05 17.27
N SER A 69 4.51 1.09 15.98
CA SER A 69 5.77 1.45 15.35
C SER A 69 6.12 2.90 15.65
N GLY A 70 7.34 3.15 16.13
CA GLY A 70 7.83 4.49 16.39
C GLY A 70 8.05 5.26 15.07
N ARG A 71 7.60 6.50 15.01
CA ARG A 71 7.94 7.42 13.92
C ARG A 71 9.00 8.40 14.38
N LYS A 72 10.02 8.64 13.55
CA LYS A 72 11.03 9.64 13.87
C LYS A 72 10.41 11.03 14.01
N GLY A 73 10.64 11.67 15.14
CA GLY A 73 10.11 13.00 15.47
C GLY A 73 8.72 13.02 16.06
N ALA A 74 8.06 11.89 16.25
CA ALA A 74 6.84 11.81 17.04
C ALA A 74 7.17 11.92 18.54
N ASP A 75 6.30 12.60 19.28
CA ASP A 75 6.41 12.70 20.74
C ASP A 75 5.62 11.57 21.39
N TYR A 76 6.33 10.60 21.91
CA TYR A 76 5.77 9.46 22.62
C TYR A 76 6.05 9.51 24.12
N SER A 77 6.46 10.67 24.65
CA SER A 77 6.81 10.84 26.08
C SER A 77 5.70 10.48 27.06
N GLN A 78 4.46 10.44 26.58
CA GLN A 78 3.28 10.04 27.33
C GLN A 78 3.13 8.54 27.52
N PHE A 79 3.85 7.72 26.73
CA PHE A 79 3.75 6.27 26.78
C PHE A 79 4.96 5.67 27.51
N PRO A 80 4.80 4.53 28.22
CA PRO A 80 5.93 3.88 28.86
C PRO A 80 6.94 3.39 27.81
N ALA A 81 8.20 3.37 28.19
CA ALA A 81 9.27 2.86 27.36
C ALA A 81 9.13 1.32 27.18
N VAL A 82 9.51 0.73 26.32
CA VAL A 82 9.44 0.01 25.17
C VAL A 82 10.21 -1.30 25.10
N LYS A 83 9.60 -2.30 24.58
CA LYS A 83 10.31 -3.47 24.09
C LYS A 83 10.81 -3.19 22.68
N ASP A 84 12.07 -3.49 22.45
CA ASP A 84 12.65 -3.48 21.11
C ASP A 84 12.30 -4.82 20.42
N TYR A 85 11.31 -4.79 19.54
CA TYR A 85 10.98 -5.90 18.64
C TYR A 85 11.79 -5.85 17.34
N GLY A 86 12.96 -5.19 17.37
CA GLY A 86 13.71 -4.85 16.17
C GLY A 86 13.24 -3.54 15.53
N THR A 87 12.25 -2.87 16.12
CA THR A 87 11.75 -1.54 15.74
C THR A 87 11.86 -0.59 16.92
N ASN A 88 11.68 0.69 16.71
CA ASN A 88 11.46 1.66 17.78
C ASN A 88 9.99 1.62 18.25
N GLY A 89 9.45 0.42 18.48
CA GLY A 89 8.08 0.23 18.90
C GLY A 89 7.82 0.75 20.30
N ILE A 90 6.62 1.23 20.56
CA ILE A 90 6.15 1.77 21.83
C ILE A 90 5.04 0.90 22.35
N VAL A 91 5.16 0.44 23.58
CA VAL A 91 4.10 -0.30 24.25
C VAL A 91 3.05 0.68 24.75
N LEU A 92 1.84 0.60 24.23
CA LEU A 92 0.71 1.41 24.67
C LEU A 92 -0.06 0.74 25.81
N ASP A 93 -0.20 -0.58 25.76
CA ASP A 93 -0.96 -1.39 26.71
C ASP A 93 -0.51 -2.85 26.66
N SER A 94 -1.02 -3.68 27.54
CA SER A 94 -0.86 -5.14 27.47
C SER A 94 -2.17 -5.84 27.80
N TYR A 95 -2.36 -7.03 27.25
CA TYR A 95 -3.51 -7.88 27.50
C TYR A 95 -3.12 -9.36 27.53
N ILE A 96 -3.96 -10.17 28.14
CA ILE A 96 -3.78 -11.64 28.15
C ILE A 96 -4.55 -12.22 26.96
N ASN A 97 -3.85 -12.96 26.09
CA ASN A 97 -4.50 -13.69 25.00
C ASN A 97 -5.49 -14.73 25.56
N GLU A 98 -6.74 -14.64 25.18
CA GLU A 98 -7.72 -15.68 25.51
C GLU A 98 -7.53 -16.96 24.68
N LYS A 99 -6.97 -16.81 23.48
CA LYS A 99 -6.68 -17.89 22.52
C LYS A 99 -5.22 -17.84 22.09
N ALA A 100 -4.71 -18.94 21.55
CA ALA A 100 -3.43 -18.92 20.84
C ALA A 100 -3.50 -17.95 19.64
N THR A 101 -2.41 -17.23 19.39
CA THR A 101 -2.32 -16.31 18.24
C THR A 101 -1.75 -17.02 17.02
N ASN A 102 -2.01 -16.47 15.85
CA ASN A 102 -1.36 -16.86 14.60
C ASN A 102 0.03 -16.22 14.49
N GLN A 103 0.95 -16.88 13.78
CA GLN A 103 2.18 -16.26 13.30
C GLN A 103 1.85 -15.32 12.12
N TYR A 104 2.53 -14.17 12.05
CA TYR A 104 2.35 -13.26 10.91
C TYR A 104 3.64 -12.53 10.53
N VAL A 105 3.66 -11.98 9.32
CA VAL A 105 4.74 -11.10 8.86
C VAL A 105 4.40 -9.68 9.29
N HIS A 106 5.22 -9.15 10.21
CA HIS A 106 5.10 -7.78 10.67
C HIS A 106 5.83 -6.82 9.73
N ALA A 107 5.19 -5.71 9.46
CA ALA A 107 5.72 -4.55 8.75
C ALA A 107 5.12 -3.29 9.36
N MET A 108 5.44 -2.12 8.83
CA MET A 108 4.72 -0.89 9.22
C MET A 108 3.20 -1.06 9.14
N TYR A 109 2.73 -1.72 8.08
CA TYR A 109 1.37 -2.21 7.92
C TYR A 109 1.45 -3.71 7.64
N SER A 110 1.19 -4.52 8.64
CA SER A 110 1.32 -5.98 8.56
C SER A 110 0.30 -6.58 7.58
N PHE A 111 0.70 -7.60 6.84
CA PHE A 111 -0.03 -7.92 5.63
C PHE A 111 -0.43 -9.40 5.43
N ILE A 112 0.13 -10.37 6.18
CA ILE A 112 -0.26 -11.78 6.03
C ILE A 112 0.07 -12.62 7.25
N ASN A 113 -0.81 -13.58 7.60
CA ASN A 113 -0.56 -14.57 8.64
C ASN A 113 -0.42 -16.00 8.09
N ASP A 114 -0.06 -16.94 8.97
CA ASP A 114 0.18 -18.36 8.65
C ASP A 114 -1.10 -19.15 8.31
N LYS A 115 -2.28 -18.54 8.43
CA LYS A 115 -3.56 -19.09 7.97
C LYS A 115 -3.88 -18.69 6.52
N GLY A 116 -3.11 -17.77 5.95
CA GLY A 116 -3.36 -17.19 4.65
C GLY A 116 -4.38 -16.05 4.67
N LEU A 117 -4.61 -15.45 5.84
CA LEU A 117 -5.32 -14.18 5.92
C LEU A 117 -4.37 -13.07 5.48
N ALA A 118 -4.73 -12.32 4.45
CA ALA A 118 -3.93 -11.27 3.86
C ALA A 118 -4.64 -9.91 3.88
N MET A 119 -3.89 -8.83 4.04
CA MET A 119 -4.40 -7.46 4.13
C MET A 119 -3.58 -6.48 3.29
N GLY A 120 -4.22 -5.40 2.90
CA GLY A 120 -3.60 -4.18 2.38
C GLY A 120 -4.39 -2.99 2.88
N GLU A 121 -3.75 -1.83 3.03
CA GLU A 121 -4.42 -0.63 3.53
C GLU A 121 -4.13 0.60 2.65
N SER A 122 -4.99 1.59 2.75
CA SER A 122 -4.81 2.91 2.15
C SER A 122 -5.40 3.97 3.05
N THR A 123 -4.54 4.80 3.64
CA THR A 123 -4.97 5.95 4.43
C THR A 123 -5.81 6.87 3.55
N CYS A 124 -7.05 7.11 3.95
CA CYS A 124 -7.99 7.93 3.23
C CYS A 124 -7.95 9.37 3.78
N VAL A 125 -7.78 10.32 2.88
CA VAL A 125 -7.72 11.73 3.24
C VAL A 125 -8.90 12.47 2.63
N TYR A 126 -9.44 13.44 3.33
CA TYR A 126 -10.41 14.37 2.79
C TYR A 126 -9.72 15.64 2.26
N ASP A 127 -10.37 16.33 1.35
CA ASP A 127 -9.87 17.61 0.88
C ASP A 127 -9.97 18.67 2.00
N TRP A 128 -8.82 19.03 2.58
CA TRP A 128 -8.72 20.00 3.66
C TRP A 128 -9.21 21.40 3.28
N SER A 129 -9.12 21.76 2.01
CA SER A 129 -9.52 23.07 1.50
C SER A 129 -11.03 23.17 1.25
N ALA A 130 -11.70 22.05 1.08
CA ALA A 130 -13.12 22.03 0.75
C ALA A 130 -14.00 22.35 1.97
N GLU A 131 -14.94 23.28 1.82
CA GLU A 131 -15.92 23.61 2.87
C GLU A 131 -16.78 22.39 3.27
N LYS A 132 -17.07 21.49 2.33
CA LYS A 132 -17.80 20.25 2.60
C LYS A 132 -17.09 19.31 3.60
N SER A 133 -15.77 19.40 3.70
CA SER A 133 -14.99 18.60 4.64
C SER A 133 -14.98 19.16 6.06
N LYS A 134 -15.45 20.39 6.29
CA LYS A 134 -15.39 21.05 7.59
C LYS A 134 -16.16 20.31 8.69
N PRO A 135 -17.41 19.86 8.49
CA PRO A 135 -18.11 19.11 9.52
C PRO A 135 -17.39 17.81 9.91
N VAL A 136 -16.88 17.08 8.92
CA VAL A 136 -16.12 15.84 9.14
C VAL A 136 -14.85 16.11 9.93
N ARG A 137 -14.09 17.15 9.58
CA ARG A 137 -12.87 17.55 10.29
C ARG A 137 -13.14 17.94 11.75
N GLU A 138 -14.21 18.69 11.98
CA GLU A 138 -14.63 19.08 13.33
C GLU A 138 -15.06 17.88 14.17
N TRP A 139 -15.74 16.92 13.58
CA TRP A 139 -16.09 15.66 14.22
C TRP A 139 -14.83 14.85 14.52
N MET A 140 -13.97 14.60 13.53
CA MET A 140 -12.74 13.83 13.67
C MET A 140 -11.81 14.40 14.74
N SER A 141 -11.69 15.73 14.83
CA SER A 141 -10.86 16.38 15.85
C SER A 141 -11.33 16.18 17.29
N LYS A 142 -12.55 15.70 17.47
CA LYS A 142 -13.17 15.41 18.77
C LYS A 142 -13.40 13.91 18.99
N SER A 143 -13.14 13.11 17.97
CA SER A 143 -13.28 11.65 18.05
C SER A 143 -12.19 11.10 18.94
N GLU A 144 -12.58 10.22 19.85
CA GLU A 144 -11.68 9.50 20.73
C GLU A 144 -11.68 8.03 20.35
N GLY A 145 -10.51 7.40 20.46
CA GLY A 145 -10.35 5.98 20.16
C GLY A 145 -8.96 5.50 20.53
N ILE A 146 -8.79 4.20 20.58
CA ILE A 146 -7.51 3.54 20.89
C ILE A 146 -6.86 3.00 19.62
N TRP A 147 -7.68 2.42 18.72
CA TRP A 147 -7.19 1.67 17.59
C TRP A 147 -6.79 2.58 16.43
N ASP A 148 -5.58 2.39 15.94
CA ASP A 148 -5.13 2.88 14.63
C ASP A 148 -4.96 1.71 13.65
N CYS A 149 -4.57 2.01 12.41
CA CYS A 149 -4.42 1.03 11.35
C CYS A 149 -3.37 -0.05 11.69
N TYR A 150 -2.23 0.36 12.24
CA TYR A 150 -1.12 -0.54 12.56
C TYR A 150 -1.51 -1.59 13.59
N MET A 151 -2.03 -1.13 14.72
CA MET A 151 -2.46 -2.01 15.81
C MET A 151 -3.60 -2.93 15.38
N LEU A 152 -4.56 -2.40 14.63
CA LEU A 152 -5.75 -3.14 14.25
C LEU A 152 -5.43 -4.26 13.26
N GLN A 153 -4.52 -4.01 12.29
CA GLN A 153 -4.06 -5.04 11.37
C GLN A 153 -3.27 -6.13 12.09
N ASP A 154 -2.33 -5.78 12.96
CA ASP A 154 -1.57 -6.74 13.76
C ASP A 154 -2.51 -7.61 14.58
N ALA A 155 -3.43 -7.01 15.32
CA ALA A 155 -4.36 -7.72 16.18
C ALA A 155 -5.32 -8.62 15.36
N ALA A 156 -5.76 -8.18 14.18
CA ALA A 156 -6.60 -8.99 13.31
C ALA A 156 -5.83 -10.20 12.75
N LEU A 157 -4.60 -10.02 12.27
CA LEU A 157 -3.76 -11.12 11.79
C LEU A 157 -3.44 -12.14 12.89
N GLU A 158 -3.27 -11.70 14.13
CA GLU A 158 -3.05 -12.57 15.28
C GLU A 158 -4.27 -13.43 15.63
N ASN A 159 -5.47 -12.87 15.49
CA ASN A 159 -6.69 -13.45 16.08
C ASN A 159 -7.68 -14.03 15.06
N ALA A 160 -7.49 -13.81 13.77
CA ALA A 160 -8.41 -14.26 12.72
C ALA A 160 -7.71 -15.21 11.73
N ALA A 161 -8.45 -16.19 11.22
CA ALA A 161 -8.01 -17.12 10.19
C ALA A 161 -8.69 -16.85 8.83
N THR A 162 -9.83 -16.18 8.84
CA THR A 162 -10.62 -15.87 7.63
C THR A 162 -10.87 -14.37 7.50
N ALA A 163 -11.15 -13.94 6.28
CA ALA A 163 -11.46 -12.53 6.01
C ALA A 163 -12.68 -12.03 6.80
N LYS A 164 -13.72 -12.87 6.91
CA LYS A 164 -14.90 -12.53 7.70
C LYS A 164 -14.60 -12.40 9.19
N GLU A 165 -13.82 -13.33 9.77
CA GLU A 165 -13.39 -13.24 11.18
C GLU A 165 -12.59 -11.97 11.45
N ALA A 166 -11.71 -11.57 10.51
CA ALA A 166 -10.94 -10.34 10.63
C ALA A 166 -11.84 -9.10 10.61
N VAL A 167 -12.82 -9.05 9.69
CA VAL A 167 -13.79 -7.95 9.63
C VAL A 167 -14.63 -7.87 10.91
N ASP A 168 -15.11 -9.01 11.41
CA ASP A 168 -15.86 -9.06 12.68
C ASP A 168 -15.00 -8.58 13.85
N PHE A 169 -13.75 -9.02 13.92
CA PHE A 169 -12.80 -8.62 14.96
C PHE A 169 -12.53 -7.10 14.91
N MET A 170 -12.15 -6.59 13.75
CA MET A 170 -11.83 -5.17 13.57
C MET A 170 -13.04 -4.28 13.88
N GLY A 171 -14.21 -4.66 13.36
CA GLY A 171 -15.45 -3.93 13.62
C GLY A 171 -15.84 -3.93 15.09
N ALA A 172 -15.71 -5.05 15.80
CA ALA A 172 -15.95 -5.14 17.24
C ALA A 172 -15.00 -4.22 18.03
N LYS A 173 -13.71 -4.24 17.69
CA LYS A 173 -12.69 -3.39 18.35
C LYS A 173 -12.97 -1.90 18.18
N ILE A 174 -13.31 -1.46 16.98
CA ILE A 174 -13.68 -0.06 16.73
C ILE A 174 -14.98 0.29 17.44
N THR A 175 -15.98 -0.59 17.41
CA THR A 175 -17.27 -0.36 18.08
C THR A 175 -17.10 -0.22 19.58
N GLU A 176 -16.22 -1.01 20.20
CA GLU A 176 -16.01 -1.01 21.65
C GLU A 176 -15.10 0.13 22.12
N GLN A 177 -13.99 0.37 21.43
CA GLN A 177 -12.86 1.16 21.91
C GLN A 177 -12.52 2.37 21.02
N GLY A 178 -13.15 2.50 19.87
CA GLY A 178 -13.00 3.63 18.96
C GLY A 178 -11.73 3.60 18.11
N TRP A 179 -11.81 4.30 16.99
CA TRP A 179 -10.75 4.52 16.02
C TRP A 179 -10.05 5.86 16.26
N ASN A 180 -8.72 5.84 16.31
CA ASN A 180 -7.86 6.99 16.54
C ASN A 180 -6.88 7.18 15.37
N GLY A 181 -7.37 7.68 14.27
CA GLY A 181 -6.56 7.90 13.07
C GLY A 181 -7.33 8.59 11.97
N TRP A 182 -6.67 8.74 10.83
CA TRP A 182 -7.33 9.11 9.58
C TRP A 182 -8.32 8.01 9.18
N PRO A 183 -9.32 8.33 8.35
CA PRO A 183 -10.10 7.27 7.72
C PRO A 183 -9.20 6.32 6.96
N GLU A 184 -9.51 5.03 7.02
CA GLU A 184 -8.72 3.97 6.36
C GLU A 184 -9.59 3.07 5.53
N CYS A 185 -9.07 2.65 4.39
CA CYS A 185 -9.63 1.58 3.59
C CYS A 185 -8.71 0.36 3.69
N ILE A 186 -9.21 -0.73 4.24
CA ILE A 186 -8.46 -1.98 4.43
C ILE A 186 -9.11 -3.07 3.57
N VAL A 187 -8.32 -3.73 2.74
CA VAL A 187 -8.76 -4.91 2.00
C VAL A 187 -8.27 -6.17 2.72
N VAL A 188 -9.13 -7.17 2.80
CA VAL A 188 -8.88 -8.40 3.56
C VAL A 188 -9.25 -9.61 2.69
N ALA A 189 -8.36 -10.58 2.58
CA ALA A 189 -8.57 -11.79 1.75
C ALA A 189 -8.04 -13.05 2.44
N ASP A 190 -8.69 -14.21 2.21
CA ASP A 190 -8.29 -15.49 2.80
C ASP A 190 -8.16 -16.64 1.78
N GLY A 191 -8.17 -16.32 0.50
CA GLY A 191 -8.18 -17.30 -0.60
C GLY A 191 -9.58 -17.74 -1.03
N THR A 192 -10.60 -17.52 -0.21
CA THR A 192 -12.00 -17.83 -0.49
C THR A 192 -12.80 -16.56 -0.71
N ASP A 193 -12.70 -15.65 0.22
CA ASP A 193 -13.45 -14.39 0.27
C ASP A 193 -12.51 -13.19 0.29
N VAL A 194 -13.02 -12.08 -0.22
CA VAL A 194 -12.40 -10.77 -0.15
C VAL A 194 -13.39 -9.79 0.47
N TRP A 195 -12.93 -8.99 1.41
CA TRP A 195 -13.71 -7.93 2.04
C TRP A 195 -13.01 -6.59 1.90
N VAL A 196 -13.81 -5.54 1.78
CA VAL A 196 -13.36 -4.15 1.88
C VAL A 196 -13.93 -3.58 3.17
N PHE A 197 -13.07 -3.06 4.01
CA PHE A 197 -13.40 -2.50 5.31
C PHE A 197 -12.97 -1.03 5.35
N GLU A 198 -13.85 -0.14 5.79
CA GLU A 198 -13.53 1.27 5.99
C GLU A 198 -13.78 1.68 7.44
N ALA A 199 -12.72 2.18 8.09
CA ALA A 199 -12.79 2.87 9.37
C ALA A 199 -12.83 4.38 9.12
N TYR A 200 -13.77 5.09 9.74
CA TYR A 200 -13.96 6.51 9.48
C TYR A 200 -13.49 7.42 10.62
N GLY A 201 -13.68 7.00 11.86
CA GLY A 201 -13.34 7.76 13.05
C GLY A 201 -14.29 7.44 14.21
N GLY A 202 -13.85 7.67 15.45
CA GLY A 202 -14.61 7.30 16.63
C GLY A 202 -15.05 5.84 16.55
N HIS A 203 -16.35 5.58 16.63
CA HIS A 203 -16.89 4.22 16.58
C HIS A 203 -17.49 3.84 15.19
N MET A 204 -17.23 4.64 14.14
CA MET A 204 -17.87 4.48 12.83
C MET A 204 -17.00 3.71 11.85
N TRP A 205 -17.58 2.65 11.28
CA TRP A 205 -16.97 1.77 10.28
C TRP A 205 -18.04 1.04 9.47
N CYS A 206 -17.71 0.63 8.26
CA CYS A 206 -18.50 -0.35 7.52
C CYS A 206 -17.61 -1.24 6.65
N ALA A 207 -18.15 -2.35 6.18
CA ALA A 207 -17.45 -3.30 5.33
C ALA A 207 -18.41 -4.01 4.39
N PHE A 208 -17.94 -4.39 3.21
CA PHE A 208 -18.70 -5.25 2.31
C PHE A 208 -17.83 -6.37 1.74
N LYS A 209 -18.47 -7.49 1.41
CA LYS A 209 -17.85 -8.60 0.73
C LYS A 209 -17.78 -8.31 -0.77
N LEU A 210 -16.55 -8.32 -1.31
CA LEU A 210 -16.33 -8.12 -2.74
C LEU A 210 -16.85 -9.34 -3.53
N PRO A 211 -17.57 -9.14 -4.65
CA PRO A 211 -17.94 -10.26 -5.53
C PRO A 211 -16.72 -11.05 -6.01
N ASP A 212 -16.91 -12.36 -6.20
CA ASP A 212 -15.83 -13.27 -6.55
C ASP A 212 -15.14 -12.95 -7.90
N ASP A 213 -15.83 -12.32 -8.82
CA ASP A 213 -15.34 -11.93 -10.16
C ASP A 213 -14.90 -10.46 -10.25
N ALA A 214 -14.82 -9.77 -9.11
CA ALA A 214 -14.54 -8.34 -9.06
C ALA A 214 -13.07 -8.01 -8.79
N PHE A 215 -12.69 -6.84 -9.30
CA PHE A 215 -11.47 -6.09 -8.98
C PHE A 215 -11.86 -4.81 -8.24
N PHE A 216 -11.34 -4.61 -7.04
CA PHE A 216 -11.48 -3.40 -6.23
C PHE A 216 -10.18 -2.61 -6.21
N PHE A 217 -10.29 -1.29 -6.11
CA PHE A 217 -9.16 -0.38 -6.05
C PHE A 217 -9.47 0.84 -5.18
N CYS A 218 -8.47 1.28 -4.43
CA CYS A 218 -8.56 2.49 -3.62
C CYS A 218 -7.22 3.24 -3.64
N ALA A 219 -7.31 4.54 -3.77
CA ALA A 219 -6.18 5.46 -3.84
C ALA A 219 -6.38 6.66 -2.90
N ASN A 220 -6.27 6.42 -1.61
CA ASN A 220 -6.36 7.43 -0.53
C ASN A 220 -7.72 8.15 -0.43
N ARG A 221 -8.79 7.49 -0.76
CA ARG A 221 -10.15 7.97 -0.47
C ARG A 221 -11.07 6.81 -0.12
N CYS A 222 -11.97 7.01 0.83
CA CYS A 222 -13.00 6.04 1.12
C CYS A 222 -13.93 5.87 -0.08
N ARG A 223 -14.32 4.63 -0.34
CA ARG A 223 -15.03 4.23 -1.57
C ARG A 223 -16.42 3.66 -1.33
N ILE A 224 -16.75 3.18 -0.10
CA ILE A 224 -18.04 2.54 0.17
C ILE A 224 -19.15 3.59 0.08
N ASP A 225 -19.83 3.62 -1.06
CA ASP A 225 -20.83 4.61 -1.46
C ASP A 225 -22.28 4.11 -1.36
N PHE A 226 -22.49 2.97 -0.71
CA PHE A 226 -23.81 2.39 -0.45
C PHE A 226 -23.92 1.93 0.99
N TRP A 227 -25.13 1.79 1.47
CA TRP A 227 -25.42 1.28 2.80
C TRP A 227 -26.54 0.24 2.76
N GLU A 228 -26.33 -0.86 3.45
CA GLU A 228 -27.31 -1.93 3.63
C GLU A 228 -27.46 -2.28 5.11
N GLU A 229 -28.53 -2.99 5.45
CA GLU A 229 -28.64 -3.62 6.77
C GLU A 229 -27.57 -4.72 6.90
N ASN A 230 -27.07 -4.93 8.13
CA ASN A 230 -26.07 -5.97 8.39
C ASN A 230 -26.55 -7.34 7.90
N SER A 231 -25.68 -8.00 7.14
CA SER A 231 -25.96 -9.27 6.46
C SER A 231 -24.67 -10.10 6.36
N ASP A 232 -24.72 -11.22 5.65
CA ASP A 232 -23.52 -12.03 5.37
C ASP A 232 -22.55 -11.34 4.39
N THR A 233 -22.97 -10.27 3.73
CA THR A 233 -22.20 -9.55 2.71
C THR A 233 -21.96 -8.08 3.00
N TYR A 234 -22.60 -7.53 4.04
CA TYR A 234 -22.44 -6.15 4.47
C TYR A 234 -22.52 -6.03 5.99
N LEU A 235 -21.57 -5.32 6.59
CA LEU A 235 -21.49 -5.06 8.01
C LEU A 235 -21.21 -3.59 8.28
N SER A 236 -21.73 -3.06 9.37
CA SER A 236 -21.50 -1.68 9.78
C SER A 236 -21.57 -1.51 11.29
N ALA A 237 -21.03 -0.40 11.76
CA ALA A 237 -21.21 0.04 13.14
C ALA A 237 -22.71 0.18 13.47
N PRO A 238 -23.13 -0.17 14.70
CA PRO A 238 -24.52 0.01 15.12
C PRO A 238 -24.90 1.50 15.10
N ASN A 239 -26.16 1.78 14.76
CA ASN A 239 -26.75 3.13 14.76
C ASN A 239 -26.00 4.18 13.90
N MET A 240 -25.35 3.75 12.82
CA MET A 240 -24.50 4.60 12.00
C MET A 240 -25.29 5.77 11.36
N LYS A 241 -26.50 5.54 10.87
CA LYS A 241 -27.37 6.58 10.30
C LYS A 241 -27.91 7.54 11.36
N GLU A 242 -28.34 7.01 12.49
CA GLU A 242 -28.83 7.79 13.63
C GLU A 242 -27.73 8.71 14.14
N PHE A 243 -26.52 8.19 14.30
CA PHE A 243 -25.35 8.98 14.69
C PHE A 243 -25.05 10.10 13.68
N ALA A 244 -25.12 9.82 12.39
CA ALA A 244 -24.89 10.82 11.35
C ALA A 244 -25.92 11.95 11.38
N LEU A 245 -27.20 11.62 11.65
CA LEU A 245 -28.27 12.61 11.84
C LEU A 245 -28.05 13.46 13.10
N GLU A 246 -27.77 12.82 14.24
CA GLU A 246 -27.57 13.49 15.52
C GLU A 246 -26.37 14.44 15.52
N THR A 247 -25.31 14.08 14.81
CA THR A 247 -24.10 14.90 14.67
C THR A 247 -24.18 15.93 13.55
N GLY A 248 -25.19 15.87 12.71
CA GLY A 248 -25.37 16.76 11.56
C GLY A 248 -24.41 16.48 10.39
N LEU A 249 -23.76 15.33 10.39
CA LEU A 249 -22.92 14.89 9.26
C LEU A 249 -23.78 14.49 8.05
N TRP A 250 -25.01 14.07 8.30
CA TRP A 250 -26.03 13.80 7.29
C TRP A 250 -27.34 14.49 7.68
N ASN A 251 -28.08 15.02 6.71
CA ASN A 251 -29.34 15.72 6.94
C ASN A 251 -30.58 14.83 6.81
N GLY A 252 -30.41 13.54 6.53
CA GLY A 252 -31.49 12.59 6.33
C GLY A 252 -32.09 12.60 4.92
N GLU A 253 -31.57 13.39 3.99
CA GLU A 253 -32.04 13.47 2.62
C GLU A 253 -31.11 12.71 1.65
N GLY A 254 -31.70 12.08 0.63
CA GLY A 254 -30.96 11.32 -0.37
C GLY A 254 -30.46 9.96 0.15
N GLU A 255 -29.60 9.34 -0.64
CA GLU A 255 -28.97 8.07 -0.28
C GLU A 255 -27.91 8.27 0.81
N PHE A 256 -27.88 7.35 1.78
CA PHE A 256 -26.84 7.36 2.80
C PHE A 256 -25.58 6.69 2.24
N ARG A 257 -24.54 7.48 1.99
CA ARG A 257 -23.27 7.04 1.44
C ARG A 257 -22.16 7.24 2.49
N PRO A 258 -21.73 6.18 3.17
CA PRO A 258 -20.77 6.27 4.28
C PRO A 258 -19.49 7.05 3.92
N CYS A 259 -18.89 6.80 2.77
CA CYS A 259 -17.68 7.49 2.32
C CYS A 259 -17.87 9.02 2.16
N GLN A 260 -19.05 9.47 1.79
CA GLN A 260 -19.36 10.91 1.68
C GLN A 260 -19.71 11.53 3.03
N VAL A 261 -20.45 10.78 3.86
CA VAL A 261 -20.91 11.26 5.17
C VAL A 261 -19.75 11.37 6.17
N PHE A 262 -18.90 10.36 6.26
CA PHE A 262 -17.86 10.26 7.28
C PHE A 262 -16.45 10.58 6.80
N ALA A 263 -16.20 10.61 5.48
CA ALA A 263 -14.91 10.93 4.90
C ALA A 263 -14.93 12.12 3.93
N ALA A 264 -16.10 12.67 3.61
CA ALA A 264 -16.32 13.84 2.74
C ALA A 264 -15.69 13.76 1.33
N GLY A 265 -15.18 12.61 0.92
CA GLY A 265 -14.53 12.35 -0.36
C GLY A 265 -13.30 13.22 -0.65
N ASN A 266 -12.31 12.65 -1.26
CA ASN A 266 -11.17 13.38 -1.83
C ASN A 266 -11.17 13.19 -3.34
N TYR A 267 -11.52 14.24 -4.07
CA TYR A 267 -11.65 14.21 -5.52
C TYR A 267 -10.49 14.91 -6.23
N SER A 268 -9.37 15.06 -5.54
CA SER A 268 -8.13 15.56 -6.16
C SER A 268 -7.63 14.59 -7.23
N PHE A 269 -6.93 15.10 -8.23
CA PHE A 269 -6.31 14.25 -9.25
C PHE A 269 -5.40 13.18 -8.65
N ASN A 270 -4.74 13.48 -7.53
CA ASN A 270 -3.89 12.52 -6.84
C ASN A 270 -4.59 11.22 -6.45
N CYS A 271 -5.89 11.28 -6.17
CA CYS A 271 -6.72 10.10 -5.88
C CYS A 271 -7.41 9.57 -7.14
N ILE A 272 -8.27 10.39 -7.73
CA ILE A 272 -9.10 9.93 -8.86
C ILE A 272 -8.30 9.62 -10.13
N GLY A 273 -7.16 10.27 -10.34
CA GLY A 273 -6.28 9.97 -11.47
C GLY A 273 -5.72 8.55 -11.43
N ARG A 274 -5.29 8.06 -10.26
CA ARG A 274 -4.83 6.67 -10.09
C ARG A 274 -5.96 5.67 -10.29
N GLU A 275 -7.16 5.96 -9.79
CA GLU A 275 -8.35 5.13 -9.99
C GLU A 275 -8.77 5.08 -11.46
N TRP A 276 -8.81 6.24 -12.13
CA TRP A 276 -9.02 6.33 -13.56
C TRP A 276 -8.00 5.48 -14.34
N ARG A 277 -6.73 5.57 -13.96
CA ARG A 277 -5.67 4.83 -14.65
C ARG A 277 -5.84 3.31 -14.54
N VAL A 278 -6.26 2.81 -13.39
CA VAL A 278 -6.59 1.39 -13.20
C VAL A 278 -7.69 0.96 -14.17
N LEU A 279 -8.78 1.70 -14.21
CA LEU A 279 -9.91 1.42 -15.11
C LEU A 279 -9.46 1.38 -16.57
N VAL A 280 -8.74 2.41 -17.03
CA VAL A 280 -8.24 2.49 -18.42
C VAL A 280 -7.26 1.37 -18.75
N THR A 281 -6.38 1.00 -17.81
CA THR A 281 -5.34 -0.01 -18.03
C THR A 281 -5.92 -1.43 -18.11
N LEU A 282 -6.97 -1.71 -17.37
CA LEU A 282 -7.61 -3.03 -17.35
C LEU A 282 -8.72 -3.19 -18.40
N GLU A 283 -8.93 -2.17 -19.22
CA GLU A 283 -9.89 -2.20 -20.35
C GLU A 283 -11.26 -2.75 -19.95
N SER A 284 -11.81 -2.31 -18.81
CA SER A 284 -13.15 -2.72 -18.39
C SER A 284 -14.21 -2.10 -19.30
N ASP A 285 -15.40 -2.70 -19.40
CA ASP A 285 -16.54 -2.16 -20.15
C ASP A 285 -16.86 -0.71 -19.80
N TYR A 286 -16.52 -0.34 -18.57
CA TYR A 286 -16.75 0.98 -18.02
C TYR A 286 -15.84 2.06 -18.63
N THR A 287 -14.67 1.70 -19.17
CA THR A 287 -13.62 2.64 -19.56
C THR A 287 -13.83 3.32 -20.89
N ALA A 288 -14.48 2.65 -21.85
CA ALA A 288 -14.46 3.10 -23.23
C ALA A 288 -15.27 4.38 -23.48
N ASP A 289 -16.44 4.51 -22.85
CA ASP A 289 -17.43 5.53 -23.19
C ASP A 289 -17.66 6.57 -22.08
N VAL A 290 -17.29 6.28 -20.82
CA VAL A 290 -17.67 7.09 -19.66
C VAL A 290 -16.53 7.97 -19.15
N ILE A 291 -15.30 7.48 -19.09
CA ILE A 291 -14.19 8.17 -18.42
C ILE A 291 -13.05 8.63 -19.34
N GLY A 292 -13.14 8.36 -20.65
CA GLY A 292 -12.09 8.68 -21.62
C GLY A 292 -10.82 7.85 -21.43
N LYS A 293 -10.11 7.51 -22.50
CA LYS A 293 -8.89 6.67 -22.45
C LYS A 293 -7.60 7.48 -22.28
N ASP A 294 -7.53 8.64 -22.93
CA ASP A 294 -6.31 9.43 -23.01
C ASP A 294 -6.30 10.63 -22.05
N GLU A 295 -7.46 11.02 -21.58
CA GLU A 295 -7.65 12.13 -20.67
C GLU A 295 -8.82 11.85 -19.72
N LEU A 296 -8.59 12.02 -18.42
CA LEU A 296 -9.65 11.99 -17.42
C LEU A 296 -10.63 13.13 -17.70
N ALA A 297 -11.85 12.80 -18.09
CA ALA A 297 -12.92 13.79 -18.18
C ALA A 297 -13.14 14.40 -16.79
N TYR A 298 -13.39 15.72 -16.77
CA TYR A 298 -13.69 16.38 -15.51
C TYR A 298 -14.89 15.70 -14.82
N CYS A 299 -14.67 15.25 -13.59
CA CYS A 299 -15.64 14.49 -12.81
C CYS A 299 -15.87 15.21 -11.47
N GLU A 300 -17.03 15.88 -11.33
CA GLU A 300 -17.43 16.52 -10.07
C GLU A 300 -17.87 15.51 -9.02
N THR A 301 -18.36 14.37 -9.46
CA THR A 301 -18.93 13.31 -8.63
C THR A 301 -18.31 11.95 -8.99
N PRO A 302 -17.02 11.72 -8.62
CA PRO A 302 -16.34 10.45 -8.91
C PRO A 302 -17.08 9.21 -8.38
N ASP A 303 -17.75 9.33 -7.24
CA ASP A 303 -18.52 8.23 -6.65
C ASP A 303 -19.75 7.84 -7.49
N ASP A 304 -20.27 8.74 -8.31
CA ASP A 304 -21.34 8.44 -9.25
C ASP A 304 -20.81 8.00 -10.63
N THR A 305 -19.54 8.25 -10.90
CA THR A 305 -18.90 8.04 -12.22
C THR A 305 -18.02 6.80 -12.23
N PHE A 306 -17.18 6.60 -11.21
CA PHE A 306 -16.30 5.44 -11.11
C PHE A 306 -17.01 4.31 -10.37
N PRO A 307 -16.99 3.09 -10.91
CA PRO A 307 -17.56 1.95 -10.21
C PRO A 307 -16.79 1.70 -8.91
N LEU A 308 -17.47 1.25 -7.87
CA LEU A 308 -16.83 0.84 -6.62
C LEU A 308 -15.87 -0.34 -6.87
N TYR A 309 -16.28 -1.26 -7.73
CA TYR A 309 -15.49 -2.38 -8.26
C TYR A 309 -15.97 -2.71 -9.68
N PHE A 310 -15.22 -3.51 -10.41
CA PHE A 310 -15.59 -3.94 -11.76
C PHE A 310 -15.09 -5.36 -12.05
N THR A 311 -15.67 -6.02 -13.04
CA THR A 311 -15.18 -7.31 -13.56
C THR A 311 -14.16 -7.03 -14.67
N PRO A 312 -12.86 -7.39 -14.50
CA PRO A 312 -11.86 -7.14 -15.52
C PRO A 312 -12.06 -8.05 -16.74
N TYR A 313 -11.75 -7.56 -17.95
CA TYR A 313 -11.84 -8.36 -19.17
C TYR A 313 -10.88 -9.55 -19.15
N GLU A 314 -9.65 -9.30 -18.76
CA GLU A 314 -8.63 -10.33 -18.63
C GLU A 314 -8.45 -10.70 -17.16
N LYS A 315 -8.20 -11.99 -16.93
CA LYS A 315 -7.89 -12.48 -15.58
C LYS A 315 -6.59 -11.87 -15.07
N ILE A 316 -6.63 -11.49 -13.82
CA ILE A 316 -5.53 -10.80 -13.13
C ILE A 316 -4.45 -11.79 -12.70
N THR A 317 -3.20 -11.39 -12.92
CA THR A 317 -1.99 -12.06 -12.41
C THR A 317 -1.27 -11.16 -11.41
N VAL A 318 -0.32 -11.71 -10.67
CA VAL A 318 0.62 -10.92 -9.85
C VAL A 318 1.36 -9.90 -10.74
N GLY A 319 1.79 -10.30 -11.93
CA GLY A 319 2.43 -9.42 -12.91
C GLY A 319 1.53 -8.28 -13.40
N THR A 320 0.20 -8.51 -13.50
CA THR A 320 -0.77 -7.46 -13.84
C THR A 320 -0.77 -6.37 -12.75
N ILE A 321 -0.84 -6.75 -11.48
CA ILE A 321 -0.83 -5.80 -10.35
C ILE A 321 0.51 -5.07 -10.31
N ALA A 322 1.64 -5.78 -10.43
CA ALA A 322 2.97 -5.17 -10.44
C ALA A 322 3.11 -4.12 -11.56
N ARG A 323 2.60 -4.41 -12.76
CA ARG A 323 2.59 -3.48 -13.90
C ARG A 323 1.77 -2.22 -13.63
N ILE A 324 0.56 -2.37 -13.06
CA ILE A 324 -0.30 -1.21 -12.72
C ILE A 324 0.36 -0.35 -11.64
N CYS A 325 0.97 -0.97 -10.63
CA CYS A 325 1.69 -0.23 -9.59
C CYS A 325 2.92 0.51 -10.13
N SER A 326 3.54 0.02 -11.20
CA SER A 326 4.71 0.63 -11.84
C SER A 326 4.37 1.74 -12.85
N ASP A 327 3.09 2.03 -13.05
CA ASP A 327 2.60 2.96 -14.07
C ASP A 327 2.81 4.43 -13.68
N ASN A 328 3.19 5.26 -14.66
CA ASN A 328 3.37 6.71 -14.53
C ASN A 328 2.49 7.48 -15.51
N TYR A 329 1.33 6.97 -15.84
CA TYR A 329 0.39 7.48 -16.85
C TYR A 329 0.95 7.45 -18.28
N GLU A 330 1.89 6.57 -18.59
CA GLU A 330 2.52 6.49 -19.90
C GLU A 330 1.50 6.37 -21.03
N GLY A 331 1.74 7.12 -22.11
CA GLY A 331 0.87 7.14 -23.28
C GLY A 331 -0.39 7.99 -23.16
N THR A 332 -0.58 8.66 -22.03
CA THR A 332 -1.71 9.58 -21.79
C THR A 332 -1.24 11.05 -21.77
N LYS A 333 -2.18 11.98 -21.66
CA LYS A 333 -1.90 13.40 -21.44
C LYS A 333 -1.09 13.67 -20.16
N TYR A 334 -1.17 12.75 -19.18
CA TYR A 334 -0.55 12.88 -17.86
C TYR A 334 0.77 12.12 -17.72
N ASP A 335 1.35 11.68 -18.82
CA ASP A 335 2.58 10.89 -18.89
C ASP A 335 3.73 11.56 -18.10
N GLY A 336 4.02 11.01 -16.93
CA GLY A 336 5.04 11.54 -16.01
C GLY A 336 6.44 11.58 -16.61
N THR A 337 6.76 10.65 -17.53
CA THR A 337 8.07 10.61 -18.20
C THR A 337 8.30 11.78 -19.15
N LYS A 338 7.23 12.48 -19.54
CA LYS A 338 7.25 13.64 -20.44
C LYS A 338 7.03 14.95 -19.72
N SER A 339 6.76 14.93 -18.42
CA SER A 339 6.60 16.12 -17.61
C SER A 339 7.90 16.94 -17.56
N ALA A 340 7.79 18.27 -17.47
CA ALA A 340 8.93 19.15 -17.23
C ALA A 340 9.67 18.81 -15.92
N TYR A 341 8.97 18.28 -14.92
CA TYR A 341 9.56 17.83 -13.65
C TYR A 341 10.46 16.59 -13.79
N ALA A 342 10.23 15.77 -14.81
CA ALA A 342 11.03 14.56 -15.07
C ALA A 342 12.41 14.86 -15.70
N GLY A 343 12.68 16.10 -16.08
CA GLY A 343 13.97 16.50 -16.63
C GLY A 343 14.28 15.91 -18.00
N MET A 344 15.55 15.99 -18.39
CA MET A 344 16.02 15.57 -19.71
C MET A 344 15.87 14.06 -19.97
N HIS A 345 15.83 13.26 -18.93
CA HIS A 345 15.87 11.78 -19.00
C HIS A 345 14.60 11.13 -18.50
N GLY A 346 13.48 11.88 -18.43
CA GLY A 346 12.17 11.34 -18.07
C GLY A 346 12.13 10.72 -16.68
N ASN A 347 12.86 11.29 -15.70
CA ASN A 347 12.97 10.74 -14.36
C ASN A 347 11.67 10.91 -13.56
N VAL A 348 10.91 9.85 -13.43
CA VAL A 348 9.67 9.79 -12.63
C VAL A 348 9.91 9.51 -11.15
N LEU A 349 11.15 9.20 -10.76
CA LEU A 349 11.56 8.93 -9.38
C LEU A 349 12.05 10.18 -8.64
N SER A 350 11.68 11.36 -9.11
CA SER A 350 11.95 12.65 -8.47
C SER A 350 10.68 13.27 -7.94
N VAL A 351 10.77 13.98 -6.83
CA VAL A 351 9.72 14.87 -6.33
C VAL A 351 10.16 16.32 -6.51
N PRO A 352 9.24 17.24 -6.83
CA PRO A 352 7.81 17.04 -7.05
C PRO A 352 7.50 16.38 -8.41
N TYR A 353 6.34 15.76 -8.51
CA TYR A 353 5.72 15.30 -9.77
C TYR A 353 4.50 16.19 -10.08
N GLU A 354 4.18 16.34 -11.36
CA GLU A 354 3.03 17.13 -11.79
C GLU A 354 1.70 16.42 -11.48
N TYR A 355 1.64 15.12 -11.80
CA TYR A 355 0.50 14.23 -11.55
C TYR A 355 0.99 13.02 -10.78
N ARG A 356 0.45 12.81 -9.57
CA ARG A 356 0.88 11.71 -8.71
C ARG A 356 0.43 10.35 -9.27
N PRO A 357 1.37 9.49 -9.72
CA PRO A 357 1.06 8.13 -10.14
C PRO A 357 1.01 7.16 -8.96
N THR A 358 0.79 5.88 -9.23
CA THR A 358 1.00 4.81 -8.24
C THR A 358 2.49 4.58 -7.99
N ASN A 359 3.30 4.65 -9.04
CA ASN A 359 4.76 4.53 -8.94
C ASN A 359 5.39 5.80 -8.37
N VAL A 360 5.73 5.81 -7.10
CA VAL A 360 6.33 7.01 -6.44
C VAL A 360 7.65 6.67 -5.73
N PRO A 361 8.61 7.62 -5.72
CA PRO A 361 9.94 7.39 -5.15
C PRO A 361 9.93 7.18 -3.63
N GLN A 362 8.90 7.66 -2.92
CA GLN A 362 8.77 7.50 -1.48
C GLN A 362 8.08 6.17 -1.07
N CYS A 363 7.78 5.29 -2.00
CA CYS A 363 7.29 3.96 -1.65
C CYS A 363 8.32 3.25 -0.78
N THR A 364 7.95 2.88 0.43
CA THR A 364 8.82 2.18 1.38
C THR A 364 8.95 0.72 0.98
N TYR A 365 7.80 0.09 0.73
CA TYR A 365 7.70 -1.27 0.22
C TYR A 365 6.44 -1.45 -0.62
N PHE A 366 6.48 -2.47 -1.43
CA PHE A 366 5.38 -2.91 -2.26
C PHE A 366 5.13 -4.40 -2.02
N GLN A 367 3.86 -4.79 -1.80
CA GLN A 367 3.50 -6.18 -1.58
C GLN A 367 2.25 -6.57 -2.39
N ILE A 368 2.19 -7.85 -2.78
CA ILE A 368 1.04 -8.49 -3.40
C ILE A 368 0.84 -9.85 -2.75
N SER A 369 -0.27 -10.05 -2.05
CA SER A 369 -0.65 -11.38 -1.58
C SER A 369 -1.25 -12.21 -2.72
N ASN A 370 -1.05 -13.53 -2.67
CA ASN A 370 -1.59 -14.46 -3.66
C ASN A 370 -2.04 -15.74 -2.94
N VAL A 371 -3.25 -15.70 -2.38
CA VAL A 371 -3.74 -16.74 -1.47
C VAL A 371 -4.59 -17.76 -2.21
N LYS A 372 -4.17 -19.03 -2.14
CA LYS A 372 -4.77 -20.17 -2.85
C LYS A 372 -5.49 -21.09 -1.88
N ALA A 373 -6.82 -20.96 -1.73
CA ALA A 373 -7.62 -21.70 -0.75
C ALA A 373 -7.50 -23.25 -0.87
N TRP A 374 -7.18 -23.77 -2.05
CA TRP A 374 -7.03 -25.23 -2.27
C TRP A 374 -5.70 -25.82 -1.76
N LEU A 375 -4.74 -24.96 -1.38
CA LEU A 375 -3.49 -25.38 -0.78
C LEU A 375 -3.64 -25.49 0.76
N PRO A 376 -2.85 -26.34 1.42
CA PRO A 376 -2.72 -26.30 2.88
C PRO A 376 -2.28 -24.91 3.38
N GLU A 377 -2.62 -24.59 4.62
CA GLU A 377 -2.34 -23.29 5.23
C GLU A 377 -0.89 -22.85 5.05
N GLU A 378 0.05 -23.75 5.32
CA GLU A 378 1.49 -23.47 5.26
C GLU A 378 1.97 -23.12 3.83
N ALA A 379 1.31 -23.64 2.81
CA ALA A 379 1.69 -23.42 1.42
C ALA A 379 0.90 -22.29 0.75
N ARG A 380 -0.27 -21.86 1.31
CA ARG A 380 -1.11 -20.83 0.72
C ARG A 380 -0.77 -19.41 1.18
N CYS A 381 -0.09 -19.24 2.32
CA CYS A 381 0.20 -17.96 2.96
C CYS A 381 1.34 -17.19 2.26
N LEU A 382 1.22 -17.00 0.95
CA LEU A 382 2.23 -16.38 0.08
C LEU A 382 1.95 -14.89 -0.12
N VAL A 383 2.99 -14.08 0.06
CA VAL A 383 3.06 -12.69 -0.40
C VAL A 383 4.32 -12.49 -1.24
N TRP A 384 4.21 -11.71 -2.29
CA TRP A 384 5.30 -11.17 -3.08
C TRP A 384 5.67 -9.81 -2.50
N PHE A 385 6.91 -9.67 -2.04
CA PHE A 385 7.36 -8.50 -1.30
C PHE A 385 8.65 -7.92 -1.90
N GLY A 386 8.74 -6.59 -1.93
CA GLY A 386 9.94 -5.84 -2.31
C GLY A 386 9.89 -4.41 -1.80
N TRP A 387 11.02 -3.72 -1.82
CA TRP A 387 11.15 -2.34 -1.38
C TRP A 387 11.17 -1.37 -2.56
N GLY A 388 11.00 -0.08 -2.24
CA GLY A 388 11.16 1.02 -3.19
C GLY A 388 9.99 1.24 -4.12
N ALA A 389 10.21 2.09 -5.11
CA ALA A 389 9.23 2.41 -6.13
C ALA A 389 8.90 1.17 -6.99
N PRO A 390 7.63 0.83 -7.22
CA PRO A 390 7.24 -0.39 -7.94
C PRO A 390 7.95 -0.60 -9.29
N SER A 391 8.30 0.48 -10.00
CA SER A 391 9.01 0.37 -11.29
C SER A 391 10.42 -0.21 -11.18
N THR A 392 11.10 -0.03 -10.03
CA THR A 392 12.44 -0.57 -9.77
C THR A 392 12.43 -1.80 -8.89
N THR A 393 11.33 -2.06 -8.17
CA THR A 393 11.20 -3.15 -7.20
C THR A 393 11.35 -4.54 -7.83
N TYR A 394 12.12 -5.41 -7.17
CA TYR A 394 12.11 -6.86 -7.39
C TYR A 394 11.27 -7.52 -6.31
N LEU A 395 10.23 -8.26 -6.70
CA LEU A 395 9.34 -8.95 -5.77
C LEU A 395 9.90 -10.35 -5.46
N THR A 396 10.15 -10.63 -4.19
CA THR A 396 10.56 -11.95 -3.69
C THR A 396 9.40 -12.65 -2.99
N PRO A 397 9.30 -14.00 -3.03
CA PRO A 397 8.27 -14.73 -2.32
C PRO A 397 8.58 -14.77 -0.81
N VAL A 398 7.58 -14.47 0.01
CA VAL A 398 7.59 -14.62 1.46
C VAL A 398 6.39 -15.46 1.87
N PHE A 399 6.59 -16.49 2.68
CA PHE A 399 5.52 -17.28 3.26
C PHE A 399 5.40 -16.98 4.75
N ALA A 400 4.22 -16.64 5.22
CA ALA A 400 4.01 -16.39 6.65
C ALA A 400 4.22 -17.66 7.52
N SER A 401 4.31 -18.82 6.91
CA SER A 401 4.65 -20.11 7.56
C SER A 401 6.15 -20.36 7.71
N GLN A 402 7.03 -19.50 7.16
CA GLN A 402 8.48 -19.65 7.31
C GLN A 402 8.87 -19.68 8.79
N THR A 403 9.95 -20.39 9.11
CA THR A 403 10.53 -20.39 10.45
C THR A 403 11.42 -19.17 10.71
N GLU A 404 11.94 -18.56 9.64
CA GLU A 404 12.78 -17.36 9.66
C GLU A 404 12.75 -16.67 8.30
N LEU A 405 12.90 -15.36 8.27
CA LEU A 405 13.12 -14.59 7.05
C LEU A 405 14.62 -14.41 6.78
N ALA A 406 14.98 -14.12 5.53
CA ALA A 406 16.34 -13.77 5.19
C ALA A 406 16.83 -12.57 6.03
N PRO A 407 18.09 -12.55 6.49
CA PRO A 407 18.59 -11.53 7.42
C PRO A 407 18.43 -10.09 6.92
N HIS A 408 18.50 -9.88 5.62
CA HIS A 408 18.40 -8.58 4.97
C HIS A 408 17.04 -7.89 5.15
N PHE A 409 16.00 -8.64 5.52
CA PHE A 409 14.65 -8.12 5.71
C PHE A 409 14.47 -7.39 7.03
N GLY A 410 15.16 -7.82 8.09
CA GLY A 410 15.00 -7.34 9.45
C GLY A 410 16.03 -6.30 9.91
N VAL A 411 16.89 -5.77 9.03
CA VAL A 411 17.99 -4.87 9.41
C VAL A 411 17.98 -3.54 8.67
N GLY A 412 18.60 -2.54 9.27
CA GLY A 412 18.75 -1.20 8.71
C GLY A 412 17.65 -0.23 9.08
N THR A 413 17.92 1.04 8.85
CA THR A 413 16.98 2.16 8.93
C THR A 413 17.15 3.04 7.72
N ARG A 414 16.16 3.84 7.35
CA ARG A 414 16.31 4.78 6.23
C ARG A 414 17.24 5.97 6.52
N TYR A 415 17.69 6.14 7.76
CA TYR A 415 18.45 7.30 8.21
C TYR A 415 19.95 7.08 8.30
N GLU A 416 20.39 5.82 8.23
CA GLU A 416 21.79 5.42 8.29
C GLU A 416 22.02 4.29 7.31
N TYR A 417 23.03 4.46 6.44
CA TYR A 417 23.35 3.45 5.43
C TYR A 417 23.83 2.16 6.09
N ASP A 418 23.19 1.06 5.76
CA ASP A 418 23.57 -0.28 6.17
C ASP A 418 23.68 -1.18 4.92
N PRO A 419 24.89 -1.66 4.58
CA PRO A 419 25.09 -2.51 3.41
C PRO A 419 24.42 -3.89 3.52
N ASN A 420 23.92 -4.29 4.69
CA ASN A 420 23.20 -5.55 4.90
C ASN A 420 21.69 -5.38 4.77
N SER A 421 21.19 -4.17 4.65
CA SER A 421 19.75 -3.89 4.58
C SER A 421 19.20 -4.10 3.18
N GLY A 422 18.13 -4.90 3.07
CA GLY A 422 17.41 -5.06 1.82
C GLY A 422 16.83 -3.75 1.29
N TRP A 423 16.33 -2.89 2.18
CA TRP A 423 15.84 -1.57 1.78
C TRP A 423 16.95 -0.70 1.15
N TRP A 424 18.15 -0.66 1.75
CA TRP A 424 19.27 0.10 1.19
C TRP A 424 19.75 -0.46 -0.14
N ASN A 425 19.71 -1.77 -0.30
CA ASN A 425 20.07 -2.43 -1.54
C ASN A 425 19.16 -1.98 -2.71
N GLU A 426 17.85 -1.99 -2.49
CA GLU A 426 16.86 -1.48 -3.45
C GLU A 426 16.98 0.04 -3.65
N ALA A 427 17.15 0.81 -2.57
CA ALA A 427 17.28 2.26 -2.61
C ALA A 427 18.49 2.73 -3.43
N LEU A 428 19.58 1.95 -3.46
CA LEU A 428 20.75 2.25 -4.31
C LEU A 428 20.43 2.06 -5.79
N VAL A 429 19.73 0.99 -6.17
CA VAL A 429 19.26 0.77 -7.56
C VAL A 429 18.32 1.90 -7.98
N GLN A 430 17.33 2.21 -7.16
CA GLN A 430 16.39 3.31 -7.40
C GLN A 430 17.12 4.66 -7.55
N THR A 431 18.07 4.95 -6.66
CA THR A 431 18.86 6.20 -6.70
C THR A 431 19.72 6.27 -7.95
N ALA A 432 20.43 5.18 -8.30
CA ALA A 432 21.24 5.14 -9.50
C ALA A 432 20.39 5.33 -10.77
N ALA A 433 19.18 4.78 -10.81
CA ALA A 433 18.27 4.96 -11.92
C ALA A 433 17.88 6.43 -12.17
N THR A 434 17.83 7.28 -11.12
CA THR A 434 17.53 8.71 -11.28
C THR A 434 18.54 9.48 -12.10
N LEU A 435 19.76 8.98 -12.24
CA LEU A 435 20.82 9.62 -13.02
C LEU A 435 20.52 9.64 -14.52
N ASN A 436 19.85 8.61 -15.03
CA ASN A 436 19.31 8.55 -16.39
C ASN A 436 18.18 7.53 -16.47
N TYR A 437 17.00 7.90 -15.98
CA TYR A 437 15.87 6.99 -15.80
C TYR A 437 15.46 6.25 -17.07
N ALA A 438 15.36 6.96 -18.19
CA ALA A 438 14.90 6.37 -19.45
C ALA A 438 15.81 5.21 -19.98
N ASP A 439 17.14 5.26 -19.70
CA ASP A 439 18.04 4.17 -20.04
C ASP A 439 18.09 3.14 -18.90
N ALA A 440 18.10 3.60 -17.65
CA ALA A 440 18.24 2.75 -16.48
C ALA A 440 17.05 1.80 -16.31
N ILE A 441 15.83 2.26 -16.52
CA ILE A 441 14.65 1.42 -16.37
C ILE A 441 14.63 0.25 -17.36
N GLU A 442 15.17 0.43 -18.56
CA GLU A 442 15.29 -0.65 -19.54
C GLU A 442 16.39 -1.65 -19.14
N VAL A 443 17.48 -1.19 -18.53
CA VAL A 443 18.51 -2.08 -17.94
C VAL A 443 17.89 -2.89 -16.79
N ILE A 444 17.22 -2.24 -15.85
CA ILE A 444 16.55 -2.91 -14.72
C ILE A 444 15.57 -3.97 -15.22
N LYS A 445 14.67 -3.61 -16.13
CA LYS A 445 13.69 -4.54 -16.71
C LYS A 445 14.36 -5.73 -17.38
N SER A 446 15.43 -5.50 -18.16
CA SER A 446 16.13 -6.57 -18.88
C SER A 446 16.75 -7.62 -17.96
N VAL A 447 17.13 -7.24 -16.75
CA VAL A 447 17.68 -8.13 -15.70
C VAL A 447 16.55 -8.73 -14.87
N ARG A 448 15.65 -7.91 -14.38
CA ARG A 448 14.59 -8.26 -13.42
C ARG A 448 13.48 -9.12 -14.01
N ASP A 449 12.89 -8.67 -15.11
CA ASP A 449 11.62 -9.22 -15.60
C ASP A 449 11.69 -10.71 -15.95
N PRO A 450 12.73 -11.21 -16.67
CA PRO A 450 12.86 -12.64 -16.94
C PRO A 450 13.04 -13.49 -15.68
N LEU A 451 13.73 -12.95 -14.67
CA LEU A 451 13.96 -13.66 -13.41
C LEU A 451 12.69 -13.73 -12.56
N MET A 452 11.94 -12.63 -12.51
CA MET A 452 10.65 -12.62 -11.79
C MET A 452 9.64 -13.57 -12.44
N GLU A 453 9.57 -13.64 -13.78
CA GLU A 453 8.70 -14.57 -14.48
C GLU A 453 9.04 -16.02 -14.16
N ALA A 454 10.32 -16.39 -14.25
CA ALA A 454 10.78 -17.72 -13.87
C ALA A 454 10.54 -18.03 -12.38
N GLN A 455 10.67 -17.03 -11.51
CA GLN A 455 10.41 -17.16 -10.08
C GLN A 455 8.93 -17.40 -9.78
N TYR A 456 8.00 -16.78 -10.52
CA TYR A 456 6.55 -17.04 -10.35
C TYR A 456 6.22 -18.51 -10.63
N GLU A 457 6.74 -19.08 -11.71
CA GLU A 457 6.54 -20.49 -12.05
C GLU A 457 7.19 -21.42 -11.02
N ALA A 458 8.42 -21.14 -10.62
CA ALA A 458 9.15 -21.94 -9.63
C ALA A 458 8.45 -21.91 -8.27
N THR A 459 7.97 -20.75 -7.82
CA THR A 459 7.26 -20.63 -6.55
C THR A 459 5.97 -21.45 -6.55
N PHE A 460 5.21 -21.43 -7.62
CA PHE A 460 4.02 -22.26 -7.76
C PHE A 460 4.36 -23.77 -7.72
N ALA A 461 5.44 -24.19 -8.35
CA ALA A 461 5.90 -25.59 -8.29
C ALA A 461 6.30 -26.00 -6.85
N ILE A 462 7.00 -25.14 -6.13
CA ILE A 462 7.39 -25.34 -4.72
C ILE A 462 6.16 -25.40 -3.81
N GLN A 463 5.18 -24.51 -3.97
CA GLN A 463 3.90 -24.58 -3.23
C GLN A 463 3.21 -25.93 -3.42
N ASN A 464 3.14 -26.41 -4.66
CA ASN A 464 2.54 -27.71 -4.96
C ASN A 464 3.32 -28.89 -4.37
N GLN A 465 4.65 -28.80 -4.33
CA GLN A 465 5.50 -29.80 -3.69
C GLN A 465 5.28 -29.81 -2.17
N ALA A 466 5.31 -28.65 -1.51
CA ALA A 466 5.02 -28.50 -0.10
C ALA A 466 3.63 -29.05 0.25
N ALA A 467 2.62 -28.74 -0.55
CA ALA A 467 1.26 -29.25 -0.36
C ALA A 467 1.18 -30.78 -0.43
N LYS A 468 1.93 -31.42 -1.32
CA LYS A 468 2.03 -32.89 -1.39
C LYS A 468 2.72 -33.47 -0.16
N MET A 469 3.78 -32.83 0.32
CA MET A 469 4.50 -33.25 1.54
C MET A 469 3.59 -33.16 2.77
N ILE A 470 2.84 -32.07 2.92
CA ILE A 470 1.88 -31.88 4.03
C ILE A 470 0.80 -32.95 4.01
N LYS A 471 0.21 -33.26 2.83
CA LYS A 471 -0.77 -34.30 2.66
C LYS A 471 -0.22 -35.70 3.01
N ASN A 472 1.08 -35.91 2.93
CA ASN A 472 1.78 -37.15 3.30
C ASN A 472 2.26 -37.16 4.77
N GLY A 473 1.87 -36.17 5.58
CA GLY A 473 2.26 -36.05 6.99
C GLY A 473 3.66 -35.47 7.24
N GLN A 474 4.27 -34.87 6.24
CA GLN A 474 5.62 -34.27 6.29
C GLN A 474 5.51 -32.73 6.41
N ARG A 475 4.77 -32.26 7.41
CA ARG A 475 4.47 -30.83 7.59
C ARG A 475 5.74 -30.02 7.84
N ASP A 476 6.58 -30.44 8.76
CA ASP A 476 7.78 -29.69 9.16
C ASP A 476 8.82 -29.62 8.03
N GLU A 477 8.97 -30.69 7.27
CA GLU A 477 9.82 -30.74 6.08
C GLU A 477 9.30 -29.82 4.96
N ALA A 478 7.97 -29.73 4.82
CA ALA A 478 7.36 -28.80 3.86
C ALA A 478 7.59 -27.35 4.25
N ILE A 479 7.44 -26.98 5.52
CA ILE A 479 7.75 -25.64 6.03
C ILE A 479 9.24 -25.33 5.82
N LYS A 480 10.12 -26.29 6.10
CA LYS A 480 11.55 -26.13 5.83
C LYS A 480 11.84 -25.91 4.34
N LEU A 481 11.15 -26.63 3.45
CA LEU A 481 11.27 -26.44 2.01
C LEU A 481 10.88 -25.00 1.62
N LEU A 482 9.71 -24.52 2.09
CA LEU A 482 9.23 -23.15 1.82
C LEU A 482 10.21 -22.10 2.37
N THR A 483 10.67 -22.26 3.61
CA THR A 483 11.65 -21.36 4.25
C THR A 483 12.95 -21.31 3.44
N THR A 484 13.52 -22.48 3.11
CA THR A 484 14.79 -22.55 2.37
C THR A 484 14.67 -21.91 0.98
N TYR A 485 13.56 -22.20 0.29
CA TYR A 485 13.31 -21.64 -1.04
C TYR A 485 13.16 -20.12 -0.99
N ALA A 486 12.30 -19.60 -0.11
CA ALA A 486 12.04 -18.16 -0.02
C ALA A 486 13.30 -17.38 0.37
N ASN A 487 14.06 -17.87 1.36
CA ASN A 487 15.32 -17.24 1.76
C ASN A 487 16.37 -17.31 0.64
N TYR A 488 16.44 -18.41 -0.12
CA TYR A 488 17.33 -18.48 -1.29
C TYR A 488 16.97 -17.43 -2.36
N GLN A 489 15.67 -17.22 -2.62
CA GLN A 489 15.23 -16.18 -3.57
C GLN A 489 15.59 -14.78 -3.06
N ALA A 490 15.46 -14.54 -1.77
CA ALA A 490 15.83 -13.28 -1.15
C ALA A 490 17.35 -13.00 -1.22
N GLU A 491 18.18 -14.00 -0.94
CA GLU A 491 19.65 -13.89 -1.08
C GLU A 491 20.04 -13.65 -2.54
N MET A 492 19.45 -14.40 -3.48
CA MET A 492 19.70 -14.23 -4.91
C MET A 492 19.36 -12.81 -5.39
N TRP A 493 18.21 -12.29 -4.95
CA TRP A 493 17.82 -10.91 -5.24
C TRP A 493 18.81 -9.91 -4.62
N PHE A 494 19.22 -10.14 -3.38
CA PHE A 494 20.12 -9.22 -2.67
C PHE A 494 21.46 -9.09 -3.40
N ASP A 495 22.07 -10.20 -3.80
CA ASP A 495 23.31 -10.21 -4.57
C ASP A 495 23.13 -9.53 -5.94
N LEU A 496 22.06 -9.91 -6.66
CA LEU A 496 21.72 -9.37 -7.98
C LEU A 496 21.58 -7.84 -7.98
N TYR A 497 20.85 -7.30 -6.98
CA TYR A 497 20.58 -5.87 -6.90
C TYR A 497 21.78 -5.08 -6.36
N GLY A 498 22.64 -5.71 -5.57
CA GLY A 498 23.96 -5.18 -5.23
C GLY A 498 24.79 -4.94 -6.49
N ASP A 499 24.98 -5.99 -7.30
CA ASP A 499 25.71 -5.92 -8.58
C ASP A 499 25.06 -4.92 -9.55
N LEU A 500 23.73 -4.92 -9.66
CA LEU A 500 22.98 -4.00 -10.52
C LEU A 500 23.19 -2.53 -10.11
N SER A 501 23.19 -2.24 -8.81
CA SER A 501 23.43 -0.89 -8.30
C SER A 501 24.82 -0.37 -8.70
N GLU A 502 25.85 -1.22 -8.60
CA GLU A 502 27.22 -0.91 -9.01
C GLU A 502 27.33 -0.71 -10.53
N GLU A 503 26.66 -1.57 -11.32
CA GLU A 503 26.59 -1.42 -12.78
C GLU A 503 25.96 -0.10 -13.20
N LEU A 504 24.81 0.25 -12.61
CA LEU A 504 24.10 1.50 -12.93
C LEU A 504 24.93 2.73 -12.53
N LEU A 505 25.57 2.71 -11.36
CA LEU A 505 26.47 3.79 -10.93
C LEU A 505 27.65 3.94 -11.90
N ALA A 506 28.30 2.84 -12.29
CA ALA A 506 29.40 2.88 -13.26
C ALA A 506 28.94 3.36 -14.64
N ARG A 507 27.75 2.94 -15.08
CA ARG A 507 27.15 3.31 -16.36
C ARG A 507 26.85 4.81 -16.46
N TYR A 508 26.38 5.44 -15.37
CA TYR A 508 25.92 6.83 -15.35
C TYR A 508 26.87 7.80 -14.66
N VAL A 509 28.13 7.43 -14.47
CA VAL A 509 29.13 8.31 -13.87
C VAL A 509 29.17 9.68 -14.56
N VAL A 510 29.13 10.75 -13.76
CA VAL A 510 29.07 12.16 -14.19
C VAL A 510 27.96 12.48 -15.21
N GLY A 511 26.82 11.81 -15.11
CA GLY A 511 25.66 12.03 -15.98
C GLY A 511 25.86 11.59 -17.43
N ARG A 512 26.79 10.69 -17.69
CA ARG A 512 27.06 10.13 -19.02
C ARG A 512 26.75 8.65 -19.05
N VAL A 513 26.21 8.17 -20.18
CA VAL A 513 26.01 6.74 -20.39
C VAL A 513 27.30 6.12 -20.94
N ASN A 514 27.94 5.24 -20.16
CA ASN A 514 29.23 4.60 -20.50
C ASN A 514 30.27 5.63 -20.97
N MET A 515 30.39 6.74 -20.26
CA MET A 515 31.30 7.88 -20.55
C MET A 515 31.01 8.60 -21.88
N LYS A 516 29.93 8.30 -22.56
CA LYS A 516 29.46 9.01 -23.76
C LYS A 516 28.34 9.98 -23.42
N SER A 517 28.24 11.07 -24.15
CA SER A 517 27.10 11.98 -24.01
C SER A 517 25.81 11.24 -24.35
N SER A 518 24.87 11.23 -23.40
CA SER A 518 23.52 10.70 -23.63
C SER A 518 22.67 11.76 -24.34
N PRO A 519 21.95 11.41 -25.41
CA PRO A 519 20.95 12.32 -25.96
C PRO A 519 19.87 12.57 -24.91
N ALA A 520 19.43 13.81 -24.81
CA ALA A 520 18.26 14.14 -24.03
C ALA A 520 17.02 13.44 -24.62
N LEU A 521 16.19 12.84 -23.77
CA LEU A 521 14.91 12.27 -24.18
C LEU A 521 13.99 13.36 -24.75
N HIS A 522 14.07 14.56 -24.17
CA HIS A 522 13.34 15.77 -24.59
C HIS A 522 14.32 16.84 -25.09
N LYS A 523 14.45 16.98 -26.41
CA LYS A 523 15.30 18.03 -27.00
C LYS A 523 14.87 19.46 -26.64
N ASP A 524 13.61 19.63 -26.38
CA ASP A 524 12.98 20.94 -26.10
C ASP A 524 12.66 21.15 -24.61
N TRP A 525 13.08 20.23 -23.73
CA TRP A 525 12.82 20.31 -22.29
C TRP A 525 13.12 21.69 -21.68
N TRP A 526 14.26 22.31 -22.06
CA TRP A 526 14.59 23.66 -21.58
C TRP A 526 13.59 24.71 -21.99
N LYS A 527 12.96 24.60 -23.15
CA LYS A 527 11.93 25.55 -23.61
C LYS A 527 10.66 25.40 -22.78
N GLU A 528 10.29 24.18 -22.44
CA GLU A 528 9.14 23.88 -21.59
C GLU A 528 9.35 24.41 -20.17
N VAL A 529 10.52 24.16 -19.57
CA VAL A 529 10.88 24.69 -18.25
C VAL A 529 10.85 26.23 -18.25
N VAL A 530 11.48 26.88 -19.23
CA VAL A 530 11.48 28.35 -19.35
C VAL A 530 10.07 28.89 -19.54
N SER A 531 9.23 28.20 -20.30
CA SER A 531 7.83 28.58 -20.51
C SER A 531 7.03 28.46 -19.21
N ALA A 532 7.19 27.35 -18.48
CA ALA A 532 6.52 27.12 -17.21
C ALA A 532 6.93 28.15 -16.15
N VAL A 533 8.23 28.41 -15.99
CA VAL A 533 8.74 29.44 -15.07
C VAL A 533 8.22 30.83 -15.45
N SER A 534 8.23 31.19 -16.75
CA SER A 534 7.72 32.49 -17.21
C SER A 534 6.21 32.63 -17.00
N ALA A 535 5.46 31.56 -16.86
CA ALA A 535 4.03 31.59 -16.53
C ALA A 535 3.76 31.81 -15.03
N LEU A 536 4.71 31.42 -14.15
CA LEU A 536 4.62 31.69 -12.71
C LEU A 536 4.90 33.17 -12.34
N ASP A 537 5.61 33.89 -13.21
CA ASP A 537 5.93 35.31 -13.02
C ASP A 537 4.78 36.26 -13.50
N LYS A 538 3.68 35.71 -14.01
CA LYS A 538 2.48 36.44 -14.43
C LYS A 538 1.30 36.24 -13.48
#